data_bc09f1538dd3503bd7a4647da17e73f5
#
_entry.id   bc09f1538dd3503bd7a4647da17e73f5
#
_cell.length_a   1.000
_cell.length_b   1.000
_cell.length_c   1.000
_cell.angle_alpha   90.00
_cell.angle_beta   90.00
_cell.angle_gamma   90.00
#
_symmetry.space_group_name_H-M   'P 1'
#
loop_
_entity.id
_entity.type
_entity.pdbx_description
1 polymer ?
#
loop_
_entity_poly.entity_id
_entity_poly.type
_entity_poly.pdbx_seq_one_letter_code
_entity_poly.pdbx_strand_id
1 'polypeptide(L)'
;HYWRGLVENGQMSNQTMTDRTAVEDDAIKICQELIRIPSVNFGEGRGDESAVAAYIVKSLAEVGIEAKIYESAPNRCNVIARVKGSDATRPGLVVHGHIDVVPANADEWSVDPFGGIIKDGMIWGRGAVDMKNVDAMILAIVRDWAKRGYKPTREIVLAFFADEEAGMTYGSRFMSAKHPEVFAGCTEAISEVGGFSVTVADGKRLYLVEAA
;
A
#
# COMPACT_ATOMS: atom_id res chain seq x y z
N HIS A 1 1.00 -12.97 14.43
CA HIS A 1 0.51 -14.27 14.96
C HIS A 1 -0.25 -15.12 13.93
N TYR A 2 -0.58 -14.62 12.75
CA TYR A 2 -1.29 -15.39 11.70
C TYR A 2 -0.36 -16.26 10.82
N TRP A 3 0.96 -16.07 10.87
CA TRP A 3 1.92 -16.80 10.03
C TRP A 3 2.61 -17.99 10.72
N ARG A 4 2.32 -18.30 11.99
CA ARG A 4 2.96 -19.40 12.73
C ARG A 4 2.23 -20.75 12.67
N GLY A 5 1.08 -20.84 12.01
CA GLY A 5 0.30 -22.06 11.87
C GLY A 5 0.66 -22.95 10.66
N LEU A 6 1.61 -22.56 9.82
CA LEU A 6 1.86 -23.25 8.54
C LEU A 6 3.20 -23.99 8.45
N VAL A 7 3.98 -24.06 9.51
CA VAL A 7 5.25 -24.80 9.53
C VAL A 7 5.31 -25.73 10.75
N GLU A 8 4.38 -26.64 10.85
CA GLU A 8 4.59 -27.88 11.59
C GLU A 8 4.43 -29.03 10.60
N ASN A 9 5.50 -29.80 10.45
CA ASN A 9 5.65 -31.06 9.69
C ASN A 9 6.01 -31.03 8.21
N GLY A 10 6.77 -30.06 7.69
CA GLY A 10 7.45 -30.27 6.40
C GLY A 10 6.55 -30.56 5.18
N GLN A 11 5.25 -30.48 5.34
CA GLN A 11 4.27 -30.50 4.26
C GLN A 11 3.59 -29.14 4.23
N MET A 12 3.95 -28.31 3.24
CA MET A 12 3.05 -27.24 2.82
C MET A 12 1.72 -27.93 2.49
N SER A 13 0.71 -27.72 3.33
CA SER A 13 -0.64 -28.12 2.97
C SER A 13 -0.93 -27.44 1.63
N ASN A 14 -1.27 -28.23 0.62
CA ASN A 14 -1.95 -27.79 -0.59
C ASN A 14 -3.32 -27.22 -0.16
N GLN A 15 -3.32 -26.10 0.53
CA GLN A 15 -4.50 -25.26 0.67
C GLN A 15 -4.69 -24.68 -0.73
N THR A 16 -5.50 -25.40 -1.47
CA THR A 16 -5.81 -25.16 -2.87
C THR A 16 -6.33 -23.73 -3.01
N MET A 17 -6.02 -23.06 -4.11
CA MET A 17 -6.50 -21.73 -4.53
C MET A 17 -8.04 -21.57 -4.52
N THR A 18 -8.77 -22.55 -4.00
CA THR A 18 -10.23 -22.67 -4.02
C THR A 18 -10.95 -22.01 -2.84
N ASP A 19 -10.24 -21.61 -1.76
CA ASP A 19 -10.87 -21.05 -0.55
C ASP A 19 -10.63 -19.55 -0.36
N ARG A 20 -10.15 -18.84 -1.39
CA ARG A 20 -9.93 -17.39 -1.29
C ARG A 20 -11.23 -16.60 -1.39
N THR A 21 -11.32 -15.55 -0.59
CA THR A 21 -12.43 -14.61 -0.66
C THR A 21 -12.31 -13.70 -1.90
N ALA A 22 -13.42 -13.14 -2.35
CA ALA A 22 -13.42 -12.19 -3.47
C ALA A 22 -12.53 -10.96 -3.24
N VAL A 23 -12.30 -10.57 -1.97
CA VAL A 23 -11.41 -9.46 -1.59
C VAL A 23 -9.95 -9.86 -1.80
N GLU A 24 -9.57 -11.09 -1.45
CA GLU A 24 -8.21 -11.60 -1.67
C GLU A 24 -7.90 -11.73 -3.15
N ASP A 25 -8.86 -12.20 -3.96
CA ASP A 25 -8.69 -12.26 -5.41
C ASP A 25 -8.56 -10.86 -6.04
N ASP A 26 -9.35 -9.87 -5.57
CA ASP A 26 -9.23 -8.47 -6.02
C ASP A 26 -7.85 -7.90 -5.63
N ALA A 27 -7.38 -8.16 -4.41
CA ALA A 27 -6.05 -7.73 -3.95
C ALA A 27 -4.91 -8.31 -4.80
N ILE A 28 -4.96 -9.60 -5.11
CA ILE A 28 -3.98 -10.27 -5.97
C ILE A 28 -3.96 -9.64 -7.35
N LYS A 29 -5.14 -9.45 -7.95
CA LYS A 29 -5.30 -8.84 -9.27
C LYS A 29 -4.76 -7.41 -9.28
N ILE A 30 -5.16 -6.58 -8.32
CA ILE A 30 -4.70 -5.19 -8.20
C ILE A 30 -3.18 -5.15 -8.02
N CYS A 31 -2.61 -6.02 -7.18
CA CYS A 31 -1.16 -6.09 -6.98
C CYS A 31 -0.41 -6.39 -8.29
N GLN A 32 -0.89 -7.37 -9.08
CA GLN A 32 -0.31 -7.67 -10.38
C GLN A 32 -0.40 -6.47 -11.34
N GLU A 33 -1.54 -5.78 -11.36
CA GLU A 33 -1.76 -4.61 -12.22
C GLU A 33 -0.85 -3.44 -11.80
N LEU A 34 -0.71 -3.19 -10.50
CA LEU A 34 0.22 -2.16 -9.97
C LEU A 34 1.67 -2.48 -10.31
N ILE A 35 2.11 -3.75 -10.19
CA ILE A 35 3.47 -4.15 -10.56
C ILE A 35 3.75 -3.89 -12.05
N ARG A 36 2.76 -4.13 -12.92
CA ARG A 36 2.86 -3.90 -14.37
C ARG A 36 2.92 -2.42 -14.76
N ILE A 37 2.68 -1.52 -13.83
CA ILE A 37 2.86 -0.08 -14.04
C ILE A 37 4.19 0.31 -13.38
N PRO A 38 5.30 0.41 -14.13
CA PRO A 38 6.57 0.82 -13.58
C PRO A 38 6.45 2.24 -13.03
N SER A 39 6.82 2.43 -11.77
CA SER A 39 6.91 3.73 -11.10
C SER A 39 8.28 3.85 -10.45
N VAL A 40 9.30 3.67 -11.28
CA VAL A 40 10.68 3.57 -10.81
C VAL A 40 11.18 4.94 -10.37
N ASN A 41 11.69 4.99 -9.15
CA ASN A 41 12.36 6.14 -8.59
C ASN A 41 13.88 5.96 -8.65
N PHE A 42 14.54 6.80 -9.43
CA PHE A 42 16.00 6.77 -9.60
C PHE A 42 16.72 7.73 -8.63
N GLY A 43 15.98 8.35 -7.71
CA GLY A 43 16.50 9.40 -6.85
C GLY A 43 16.69 10.73 -7.57
N GLU A 44 17.14 11.74 -6.83
CA GLU A 44 17.45 13.09 -7.37
C GLU A 44 16.28 13.71 -8.17
N GLY A 45 15.04 13.45 -7.76
CA GLY A 45 13.83 13.94 -8.44
C GLY A 45 13.46 13.18 -9.71
N ARG A 46 14.19 12.14 -10.07
CA ARG A 46 13.94 11.32 -11.27
C ARG A 46 13.02 10.15 -10.96
N GLY A 47 11.73 10.35 -11.04
CA GLY A 47 10.68 9.34 -10.85
C GLY A 47 9.42 9.74 -11.60
N ASP A 48 8.54 8.77 -11.81
CA ASP A 48 7.24 8.99 -12.46
C ASP A 48 6.20 8.09 -11.82
N GLU A 49 5.35 8.68 -11.00
CA GLU A 49 4.22 8.00 -10.36
C GLU A 49 2.88 8.31 -11.05
N SER A 50 2.88 9.08 -12.15
CA SER A 50 1.65 9.55 -12.78
C SER A 50 0.71 8.43 -13.23
N ALA A 51 1.26 7.39 -13.85
CA ALA A 51 0.46 6.26 -14.35
C ALA A 51 -0.14 5.42 -13.22
N VAL A 52 0.61 5.17 -12.15
CA VAL A 52 0.10 4.43 -10.98
C VAL A 52 -0.92 5.25 -10.21
N ALA A 53 -0.70 6.56 -10.07
CA ALA A 53 -1.67 7.48 -9.47
C ALA A 53 -3.00 7.50 -10.25
N ALA A 54 -2.93 7.57 -11.58
CA ALA A 54 -4.11 7.50 -12.44
C ALA A 54 -4.86 6.16 -12.29
N TYR A 55 -4.14 5.05 -12.18
CA TYR A 55 -4.73 3.73 -11.91
C TYR A 55 -5.50 3.72 -10.58
N ILE A 56 -4.89 4.23 -9.50
CA ILE A 56 -5.50 4.28 -8.16
C ILE A 56 -6.78 5.12 -8.20
N VAL A 57 -6.73 6.33 -8.79
CA VAL A 57 -7.90 7.20 -8.92
C VAL A 57 -9.02 6.50 -9.68
N LYS A 58 -8.71 5.87 -10.82
CA LYS A 58 -9.68 5.10 -11.59
C LYS A 58 -10.28 3.95 -10.77
N SER A 59 -9.44 3.17 -10.08
CA SER A 59 -9.85 2.04 -9.27
C SER A 59 -10.83 2.44 -8.16
N LEU A 60 -10.61 3.58 -7.51
CA LEU A 60 -11.49 4.14 -6.48
C LEU A 60 -12.79 4.71 -7.10
N ALA A 61 -12.70 5.39 -8.24
CA ALA A 61 -13.86 5.96 -8.94
C ALA A 61 -14.85 4.88 -9.39
N GLU A 62 -14.38 3.69 -9.80
CA GLU A 62 -15.22 2.55 -10.17
C GLU A 62 -16.20 2.11 -9.08
N VAL A 63 -15.91 2.42 -7.82
CA VAL A 63 -16.75 2.12 -6.67
C VAL A 63 -17.33 3.38 -6.00
N GLY A 64 -17.27 4.54 -6.67
CA GLY A 64 -17.85 5.80 -6.21
C GLY A 64 -17.06 6.51 -5.11
N ILE A 65 -15.78 6.16 -4.93
CA ILE A 65 -14.87 6.87 -4.02
C ILE A 65 -14.10 7.91 -4.82
N GLU A 66 -14.29 9.19 -4.45
CA GLU A 66 -13.55 10.29 -5.06
C GLU A 66 -12.13 10.35 -4.51
N ALA A 67 -11.15 10.46 -5.41
CA ALA A 67 -9.75 10.62 -5.08
C ALA A 67 -9.14 11.80 -5.84
N LYS A 68 -8.21 12.50 -5.21
CA LYS A 68 -7.54 13.67 -5.77
C LYS A 68 -6.05 13.43 -5.90
N ILE A 69 -5.50 13.84 -7.05
CA ILE A 69 -4.05 13.84 -7.29
C ILE A 69 -3.47 15.18 -6.83
N TYR A 70 -2.35 15.10 -6.12
CA TYR A 70 -1.52 16.23 -5.71
C TYR A 70 -0.14 16.04 -6.33
N GLU A 71 0.12 16.79 -7.39
CA GLU A 71 1.40 16.77 -8.09
C GLU A 71 2.38 17.73 -7.41
N SER A 72 3.46 17.19 -6.87
CA SER A 72 4.48 17.96 -6.14
C SER A 72 5.59 18.50 -7.04
N ALA A 73 5.84 17.82 -8.15
CA ALA A 73 6.73 18.17 -9.26
C ALA A 73 6.27 17.39 -10.50
N PRO A 74 6.74 17.69 -11.71
CA PRO A 74 6.33 16.96 -12.91
C PRO A 74 6.42 15.44 -12.72
N ASN A 75 5.27 14.75 -12.91
CA ASN A 75 5.08 13.31 -12.74
C ASN A 75 5.24 12.76 -11.30
N ARG A 76 5.48 13.61 -10.30
CA ARG A 76 5.59 13.20 -8.88
C ARG A 76 4.22 13.33 -8.22
N CYS A 77 3.39 12.31 -8.37
CA CYS A 77 1.97 12.34 -8.05
C CYS A 77 1.66 11.61 -6.75
N ASN A 78 0.95 12.30 -5.85
CA ASN A 78 0.38 11.74 -4.62
C ASN A 78 -1.13 11.60 -4.78
N VAL A 79 -1.75 10.60 -4.21
CA VAL A 79 -3.20 10.40 -4.28
C VAL A 79 -3.81 10.40 -2.89
N ILE A 80 -4.84 11.23 -2.69
CA ILE A 80 -5.60 11.28 -1.44
C ILE A 80 -7.07 10.98 -1.71
N ALA A 81 -7.65 10.12 -0.88
CA ALA A 81 -9.09 9.87 -0.87
C ALA A 81 -9.61 9.81 0.57
N ARG A 82 -10.91 10.10 0.76
CA ARG A 82 -11.55 10.01 2.07
C ARG A 82 -12.73 9.07 2.02
N VAL A 83 -12.73 8.09 2.92
CA VAL A 83 -13.83 7.16 3.15
C VAL A 83 -14.50 7.57 4.45
N LYS A 84 -15.71 8.15 4.35
CA LYS A 84 -16.45 8.64 5.51
C LYS A 84 -16.80 7.53 6.49
N GLY A 85 -16.55 7.77 7.77
CA GLY A 85 -16.99 6.90 8.85
C GLY A 85 -18.48 7.02 9.17
N SER A 86 -18.96 6.09 9.96
CA SER A 86 -20.34 6.11 10.51
C SER A 86 -20.46 6.97 11.77
N ASP A 87 -19.37 7.26 12.48
CA ASP A 87 -19.30 8.06 13.69
C ASP A 87 -18.35 9.24 13.49
N ALA A 88 -18.90 10.40 13.20
CA ALA A 88 -18.15 11.64 12.97
C ALA A 88 -17.49 12.22 14.24
N THR A 89 -17.77 11.69 15.42
CA THR A 89 -17.14 12.13 16.69
C THR A 89 -15.78 11.47 16.91
N ARG A 90 -15.50 10.39 16.19
CA ARG A 90 -14.19 9.69 16.27
C ARG A 90 -13.16 10.36 15.39
N PRO A 91 -11.93 10.54 15.90
CA PRO A 91 -10.82 11.00 15.06
C PRO A 91 -10.58 10.06 13.87
N GLY A 92 -10.21 10.63 12.73
CA GLY A 92 -9.87 9.88 11.52
C GLY A 92 -8.59 9.06 11.68
N LEU A 93 -8.39 8.13 10.77
CA LEU A 93 -7.19 7.31 10.63
C LEU A 93 -6.62 7.51 9.23
N VAL A 94 -5.34 7.82 9.14
CA VAL A 94 -4.63 7.78 7.86
C VAL A 94 -4.15 6.34 7.62
N VAL A 95 -4.46 5.80 6.45
CA VAL A 95 -3.89 4.55 5.95
C VAL A 95 -3.10 4.91 4.71
N HIS A 96 -1.79 4.71 4.75
CA HIS A 96 -0.94 5.17 3.68
C HIS A 96 0.05 4.11 3.19
N GLY A 97 0.45 4.26 1.95
CA GLY A 97 1.51 3.53 1.32
C GLY A 97 2.28 4.42 0.35
N HIS A 98 3.35 3.91 -0.23
CA HIS A 98 4.06 4.56 -1.32
C HIS A 98 3.90 3.81 -2.63
N ILE A 99 3.91 4.56 -3.72
CA ILE A 99 3.60 4.04 -5.04
C ILE A 99 4.80 4.02 -6.00
N ASP A 100 5.94 4.55 -5.56
CA ASP A 100 7.21 4.40 -6.24
C ASP A 100 7.91 3.09 -5.85
N VAL A 101 8.89 2.70 -6.60
CA VAL A 101 9.72 1.50 -6.38
C VAL A 101 11.16 1.79 -6.78
N VAL A 102 12.13 1.12 -6.14
CA VAL A 102 13.53 1.17 -6.55
C VAL A 102 13.75 0.52 -7.92
N PRO A 103 14.81 0.88 -8.64
CA PRO A 103 15.17 0.25 -9.92
C PRO A 103 15.32 -1.26 -9.81
N ALA A 104 15.11 -1.96 -10.91
CA ALA A 104 15.36 -3.38 -11.06
C ALA A 104 16.21 -3.62 -12.31
N ASN A 105 17.29 -4.39 -12.15
CA ASN A 105 18.06 -4.89 -13.27
C ASN A 105 17.48 -6.24 -13.72
N ALA A 106 16.87 -6.29 -14.90
CA ALA A 106 16.18 -7.48 -15.40
C ALA A 106 17.10 -8.74 -15.47
N ASP A 107 18.40 -8.55 -15.68
CA ASP A 107 19.37 -9.65 -15.74
C ASP A 107 19.57 -10.37 -14.40
N GLU A 108 19.15 -9.74 -13.30
CA GLU A 108 19.25 -10.30 -11.94
C GLU A 108 17.95 -11.00 -11.50
N TRP A 109 16.92 -11.02 -12.38
CA TRP A 109 15.63 -11.59 -12.07
C TRP A 109 15.37 -12.87 -12.86
N SER A 110 14.75 -13.86 -12.19
CA SER A 110 14.32 -15.10 -12.84
C SER A 110 13.00 -14.96 -13.62
N VAL A 111 12.35 -13.82 -13.52
CA VAL A 111 11.11 -13.44 -14.21
C VAL A 111 11.20 -11.95 -14.57
N ASP A 112 10.31 -11.46 -15.42
CA ASP A 112 10.21 -10.03 -15.67
C ASP A 112 9.86 -9.27 -14.36
N PRO A 113 10.72 -8.34 -13.89
CA PRO A 113 10.49 -7.60 -12.64
C PRO A 113 9.23 -6.74 -12.67
N PHE A 114 8.70 -6.42 -13.83
CA PHE A 114 7.45 -5.67 -13.98
C PHE A 114 6.31 -6.51 -14.60
N GLY A 115 6.47 -7.83 -14.64
CA GLY A 115 5.48 -8.75 -15.21
C GLY A 115 4.27 -9.01 -14.29
N GLY A 116 4.41 -8.82 -12.98
CA GLY A 116 3.37 -9.17 -12.01
C GLY A 116 2.95 -10.64 -12.14
N ILE A 117 3.93 -11.53 -12.20
CA ILE A 117 3.75 -12.95 -12.53
C ILE A 117 3.36 -13.73 -11.26
N ILE A 118 2.39 -14.63 -11.36
CA ILE A 118 2.14 -15.62 -10.32
C ILE A 118 2.89 -16.89 -10.68
N LYS A 119 3.80 -17.30 -9.80
CA LYS A 119 4.59 -18.52 -9.91
C LYS A 119 4.73 -19.17 -8.54
N ASP A 120 4.52 -20.47 -8.46
CA ASP A 120 4.62 -21.25 -7.21
C ASP A 120 3.75 -20.68 -6.06
N GLY A 121 2.57 -20.16 -6.39
CA GLY A 121 1.63 -19.56 -5.43
C GLY A 121 2.01 -18.17 -4.90
N MET A 122 3.08 -17.56 -5.42
CA MET A 122 3.57 -16.23 -5.02
C MET A 122 3.48 -15.24 -6.18
N ILE A 123 3.27 -13.97 -5.85
CA ILE A 123 3.38 -12.86 -6.81
C ILE A 123 4.84 -12.43 -6.89
N TRP A 124 5.39 -12.42 -8.10
CA TRP A 124 6.75 -12.01 -8.39
C TRP A 124 6.75 -10.67 -9.12
N GLY A 125 7.60 -9.76 -8.66
CA GLY A 125 7.83 -8.48 -9.32
C GLY A 125 8.39 -7.43 -8.39
N ARG A 126 8.95 -6.34 -8.95
CA ARG A 126 9.41 -5.19 -8.20
C ARG A 126 8.19 -4.48 -7.58
N GLY A 127 8.24 -4.24 -6.27
CA GLY A 127 7.11 -3.72 -5.50
C GLY A 127 6.14 -4.80 -4.98
N ALA A 128 6.36 -6.10 -5.25
CA ALA A 128 5.52 -7.18 -4.73
C ALA A 128 5.55 -7.31 -3.20
N VAL A 129 6.55 -6.76 -2.54
CA VAL A 129 6.71 -6.71 -1.09
C VAL A 129 6.78 -5.27 -0.59
N ASP A 130 7.42 -4.41 -1.33
CA ASP A 130 7.71 -3.02 -0.98
C ASP A 130 7.25 -2.10 -2.11
N MET A 131 6.01 -1.45 -2.04
CA MET A 131 4.94 -1.92 -1.14
C MET A 131 3.60 -2.01 -1.89
N LYS A 132 3.62 -2.29 -3.21
CA LYS A 132 2.39 -2.39 -4.04
C LYS A 132 1.43 -3.49 -3.57
N ASN A 133 1.92 -4.48 -2.81
CA ASN A 133 1.06 -5.46 -2.14
C ASN A 133 0.15 -4.80 -1.09
N VAL A 134 0.70 -3.89 -0.28
CA VAL A 134 -0.06 -3.16 0.74
C VAL A 134 -1.04 -2.20 0.07
N ASP A 135 -0.59 -1.46 -0.96
CA ASP A 135 -1.48 -0.60 -1.75
C ASP A 135 -2.65 -1.38 -2.35
N ALA A 136 -2.37 -2.58 -2.88
CA ALA A 136 -3.40 -3.46 -3.43
C ALA A 136 -4.39 -3.94 -2.36
N MET A 137 -3.91 -4.29 -1.16
CA MET A 137 -4.77 -4.68 -0.04
C MET A 137 -5.66 -3.52 0.42
N ILE A 138 -5.10 -2.31 0.52
CA ILE A 138 -5.86 -1.10 0.86
C ILE A 138 -6.99 -0.89 -0.16
N LEU A 139 -6.65 -0.90 -1.45
CA LEU A 139 -7.63 -0.72 -2.53
C LEU A 139 -8.71 -1.81 -2.51
N ALA A 140 -8.34 -3.08 -2.40
CA ALA A 140 -9.29 -4.18 -2.40
C ALA A 140 -10.28 -4.08 -1.23
N ILE A 141 -9.79 -3.76 -0.02
CA ILE A 141 -10.62 -3.61 1.18
C ILE A 141 -11.63 -2.47 1.02
N VAL A 142 -11.18 -1.30 0.59
CA VAL A 142 -12.10 -0.14 0.49
C VAL A 142 -13.08 -0.29 -0.67
N ARG A 143 -12.68 -0.96 -1.75
CA ARG A 143 -13.56 -1.32 -2.87
C ARG A 143 -14.64 -2.32 -2.43
N ASP A 144 -14.28 -3.32 -1.64
CA ASP A 144 -15.24 -4.26 -1.06
C ASP A 144 -16.21 -3.55 -0.10
N TRP A 145 -15.72 -2.65 0.76
CA TRP A 145 -16.58 -1.85 1.62
C TRP A 145 -17.61 -1.06 0.81
N ALA A 146 -17.17 -0.37 -0.25
CA ALA A 146 -18.06 0.40 -1.10
C ALA A 146 -19.10 -0.47 -1.80
N LYS A 147 -18.70 -1.62 -2.37
CA LYS A 147 -19.60 -2.57 -3.02
C LYS A 147 -20.67 -3.12 -2.06
N ARG A 148 -20.30 -3.36 -0.80
CA ARG A 148 -21.23 -3.86 0.24
C ARG A 148 -21.98 -2.78 0.99
N GLY A 149 -21.73 -1.49 0.70
CA GLY A 149 -22.31 -0.38 1.46
C GLY A 149 -21.83 -0.30 2.92
N TYR A 150 -20.69 -0.94 3.24
CA TYR A 150 -20.11 -0.90 4.57
C TYR A 150 -19.45 0.46 4.81
N LYS A 151 -19.66 1.00 6.01
CA LYS A 151 -19.01 2.23 6.48
C LYS A 151 -18.12 1.89 7.69
N PRO A 152 -16.83 2.20 7.66
CA PRO A 152 -15.98 2.07 8.83
C PRO A 152 -16.50 2.95 9.96
N THR A 153 -16.19 2.63 11.21
CA THR A 153 -16.67 3.44 12.35
C THR A 153 -16.08 4.84 12.32
N ARG A 154 -14.77 4.96 12.06
CA ARG A 154 -14.05 6.24 11.93
C ARG A 154 -13.78 6.58 10.47
N GLU A 155 -13.60 7.83 10.14
CA GLU A 155 -13.16 8.22 8.80
C GLU A 155 -11.78 7.65 8.50
N ILE A 156 -11.60 7.17 7.26
CA ILE A 156 -10.31 6.69 6.76
C ILE A 156 -9.83 7.65 5.67
N VAL A 157 -8.64 8.19 5.86
CA VAL A 157 -7.93 8.95 4.84
C VAL A 157 -6.93 8.01 4.19
N LEU A 158 -7.14 7.72 2.92
CA LEU A 158 -6.20 6.97 2.10
C LEU A 158 -5.18 7.94 1.53
N ALA A 159 -3.89 7.63 1.69
CA ALA A 159 -2.82 8.45 1.15
C ALA A 159 -1.78 7.55 0.47
N PHE A 160 -1.60 7.73 -0.83
CA PHE A 160 -0.61 7.03 -1.63
C PHE A 160 0.44 8.04 -2.04
N PHE A 161 1.65 7.88 -1.52
CA PHE A 161 2.71 8.86 -1.64
C PHE A 161 3.70 8.50 -2.74
N ALA A 162 4.23 9.53 -3.39
CA ALA A 162 5.42 9.44 -4.23
C ALA A 162 6.70 9.46 -3.39
N ASP A 163 7.82 9.08 -3.98
CA ASP A 163 9.18 9.42 -3.53
C ASP A 163 9.59 8.85 -2.16
N GLU A 164 8.98 7.78 -1.70
CA GLU A 164 9.39 7.17 -0.44
C GLU A 164 10.82 6.65 -0.54
N GLU A 165 11.14 5.92 -1.59
CA GLU A 165 12.39 5.22 -1.85
C GLU A 165 13.62 6.14 -2.04
N ALA A 166 13.39 7.46 -2.17
CA ALA A 166 14.46 8.44 -2.38
C ALA A 166 14.36 9.68 -1.47
N GLY A 167 13.70 9.55 -0.30
CA GLY A 167 13.74 10.55 0.75
C GLY A 167 12.48 11.37 0.96
N MET A 168 11.35 10.97 0.35
CA MET A 168 9.99 11.48 0.63
C MET A 168 9.77 12.96 0.33
N THR A 169 10.72 13.63 -0.33
CA THR A 169 10.66 15.08 -0.58
C THR A 169 9.44 15.46 -1.40
N TYR A 170 9.09 14.64 -2.41
CA TYR A 170 7.94 14.84 -3.29
C TYR A 170 6.67 14.12 -2.81
N GLY A 171 6.78 13.31 -1.77
CA GLY A 171 5.71 12.50 -1.18
C GLY A 171 5.18 13.05 0.13
N SER A 172 5.32 12.27 1.19
CA SER A 172 4.75 12.55 2.51
C SER A 172 5.21 13.89 3.09
N ARG A 173 6.49 14.28 2.89
CA ARG A 173 7.00 15.59 3.35
C ARG A 173 6.33 16.75 2.63
N PHE A 174 6.16 16.66 1.30
CA PHE A 174 5.42 17.66 0.54
C PHE A 174 3.98 17.78 1.01
N MET A 175 3.29 16.65 1.14
CA MET A 175 1.89 16.61 1.56
C MET A 175 1.70 17.19 2.97
N SER A 176 2.55 16.82 3.92
CA SER A 176 2.48 17.34 5.29
C SER A 176 2.78 18.85 5.37
N ALA A 177 3.69 19.33 4.54
CA ALA A 177 4.11 20.75 4.57
C ALA A 177 3.19 21.67 3.78
N LYS A 178 2.63 21.22 2.66
CA LYS A 178 1.87 22.03 1.71
C LYS A 178 0.37 21.79 1.73
N HIS A 179 -0.04 20.61 2.18
CA HIS A 179 -1.44 20.18 2.21
C HIS A 179 -1.82 19.50 3.54
N PRO A 180 -1.46 20.09 4.72
CA PRO A 180 -1.78 19.49 6.02
C PRO A 180 -3.30 19.34 6.23
N GLU A 181 -4.10 20.16 5.54
CA GLU A 181 -5.57 20.12 5.60
C GLU A 181 -6.16 18.78 5.16
N VAL A 182 -5.45 18.01 4.32
CA VAL A 182 -5.95 16.70 3.87
C VAL A 182 -5.93 15.66 4.98
N PHE A 183 -5.17 15.89 6.04
CA PHE A 183 -5.07 15.04 7.22
C PHE A 183 -5.86 15.58 8.42
N ALA A 184 -6.56 16.71 8.23
CA ALA A 184 -7.32 17.32 9.31
C ALA A 184 -8.32 16.33 9.94
N GLY A 185 -8.35 16.29 11.28
CA GLY A 185 -9.20 15.38 12.05
C GLY A 185 -8.65 13.97 12.24
N CYS A 186 -7.51 13.62 11.65
CA CYS A 186 -6.82 12.35 11.90
C CYS A 186 -5.85 12.49 13.09
N THR A 187 -5.75 11.44 13.90
CA THR A 187 -4.85 11.40 15.08
C THR A 187 -3.88 10.22 15.05
N GLU A 188 -4.03 9.33 14.08
CA GLU A 188 -3.23 8.10 13.95
C GLU A 188 -3.00 7.81 12.48
N ALA A 189 -1.90 7.09 12.20
CA ALA A 189 -1.59 6.59 10.87
C ALA A 189 -1.15 5.13 10.93
N ILE A 190 -1.43 4.39 9.84
CA ILE A 190 -0.93 3.04 9.59
C ILE A 190 -0.18 3.07 8.26
N SER A 191 1.03 2.50 8.26
CA SER A 191 1.89 2.33 7.09
C SER A 191 2.44 0.92 7.01
N GLU A 192 3.44 0.72 6.13
CA GLU A 192 4.10 -0.57 5.89
C GLU A 192 5.02 -1.01 7.03
N VAL A 193 5.67 -0.08 7.69
CA VAL A 193 6.68 -0.34 8.72
C VAL A 193 6.17 0.11 10.08
N GLY A 194 6.42 -0.71 11.07
CA GLY A 194 6.08 -0.42 12.45
C GLY A 194 5.72 -1.70 13.21
N GLY A 195 5.75 -1.63 14.53
CA GLY A 195 5.31 -2.74 15.37
C GLY A 195 6.17 -4.00 15.32
N PHE A 196 7.38 -3.96 14.75
CA PHE A 196 8.29 -5.08 14.83
C PHE A 196 8.91 -5.18 16.23
N SER A 197 9.31 -6.38 16.62
CA SER A 197 9.91 -6.62 17.91
C SER A 197 11.34 -7.12 17.78
N VAL A 198 12.19 -6.68 18.69
CA VAL A 198 13.56 -7.15 18.84
C VAL A 198 13.68 -7.94 20.12
N THR A 199 14.23 -9.15 20.05
CA THR A 199 14.57 -9.91 21.25
C THR A 199 15.98 -9.49 21.70
N VAL A 200 16.06 -8.89 22.88
CA VAL A 200 17.33 -8.48 23.51
C VAL A 200 17.83 -9.57 24.44
N ALA A 201 19.02 -9.34 25.03
CA ALA A 201 19.58 -10.20 26.05
C ALA A 201 18.52 -10.51 27.13
N ASP A 202 18.58 -11.67 27.74
CA ASP A 202 17.60 -12.21 28.71
C ASP A 202 16.25 -12.63 28.11
N GLY A 203 16.13 -12.77 26.79
CA GLY A 203 14.91 -13.21 26.14
C GLY A 203 13.75 -12.20 26.17
N LYS A 204 14.01 -10.98 26.64
CA LYS A 204 12.99 -9.92 26.64
C LYS A 204 12.73 -9.44 25.23
N ARG A 205 11.45 -9.31 24.90
CA ARG A 205 11.00 -8.77 23.60
C ARG A 205 10.64 -7.30 23.76
N LEU A 206 11.33 -6.45 23.02
CA LEU A 206 11.00 -5.03 22.90
C LEU A 206 10.19 -4.81 21.63
N TYR A 207 9.11 -4.08 21.76
CA TYR A 207 8.29 -3.63 20.63
C TYR A 207 8.69 -2.19 20.35
N LEU A 208 9.23 -1.96 19.16
CA LEU A 208 9.61 -0.62 18.75
C LEU A 208 8.37 0.14 18.32
N VAL A 209 8.25 1.36 18.81
CA VAL A 209 7.19 2.29 18.42
C VAL A 209 7.88 3.41 17.66
N GLU A 210 7.43 3.64 16.44
CA GLU A 210 7.86 4.78 15.66
C GLU A 210 7.16 6.03 16.22
N ALA A 211 7.96 7.02 16.59
CA ALA A 211 7.48 8.32 17.07
C ALA A 211 8.04 9.40 16.13
N ALA A 212 7.16 10.19 15.53
CA ALA A 212 7.50 11.35 14.71
C ALA A 212 7.43 12.65 15.51
#